data_7eb5621fb18e25b904156f20090bd61f
#
_entry.id   7eb5621fb18e25b904156f20090bd61f
#
_cell.length_a   1.000
_cell.length_b   1.000
_cell.length_c   1.000
_cell.angle_alpha   90.00
_cell.angle_beta   90.00
_cell.angle_gamma   90.00
#
_symmetry.space_group_name_H-M   'P 1'
#
loop_
_entity.id
_entity.type
_entity.pdbx_description
1 polymer ?
#
loop_
_entity_poly.entity_id
_entity_poly.type
_entity_poly.pdbx_seq_one_letter_code
_entity_poly.pdbx_strand_id
1 'polypeptide(L)'
;SAESYLIPPDAMAEAGPDLAMKGDPASAASLLMSCAQAQSDVAVVMDAATAAGVRVRTLLIEQELNFESGEQRAEFMNELGDLISQMVSDYSSPTGRPFKLLVGCYPTPPEA
;
A
#
# COMPACT_ATOMS: atom_id res chain seq x y z
N SER A 1 -5.59 -4.23 -13.53
CA SER A 1 -5.22 -4.18 -13.11
C SER A 1 -4.74 -4.01 -12.43
N ALA A 2 -4.38 -4.14 -12.06
CA ALA A 2 -3.82 -3.99 -11.26
C ALA A 2 -3.27 -3.12 -11.25
N GLU A 3 -3.34 -2.86 -11.72
CA GLU A 3 -2.93 -2.29 -11.61
C GLU A 3 -2.95 -1.46 -11.20
N SER A 4 -2.93 -1.14 -10.96
CA SER A 4 -2.70 -0.48 -10.49
C SER A 4 -2.27 -0.06 -9.85
N TYR A 5 -1.85 -0.20 -9.63
CA TYR A 5 -1.33 0.02 -8.90
C TYR A 5 -0.66 0.42 -8.62
N LEU A 6 -0.40 0.23 -8.63
CA LEU A 6 0.53 0.51 -8.32
C LEU A 6 1.06 0.72 -9.11
N ILE A 7 1.26 0.54 -9.54
CA ILE A 7 1.82 0.61 -9.99
C ILE A 7 1.92 0.34 -10.73
N PRO A 8 1.73 0.24 -11.57
CA PRO A 8 2.12 -0.23 -12.20
C PRO A 8 2.96 -0.53 -12.46
N PRO A 9 2.89 -1.02 -12.58
CA PRO A 9 4.11 -1.01 -12.51
C PRO A 9 4.84 -0.73 -13.53
N ASP A 10 4.50 -0.75 -14.40
CA ASP A 10 5.26 -0.41 -15.13
C ASP A 10 5.34 0.89 -15.18
N ALA A 11 4.53 1.46 -15.42
CA ALA A 11 4.71 2.74 -15.30
C ALA A 11 5.19 3.06 -14.08
N MET A 12 4.90 2.52 -13.24
CA MET A 12 5.47 2.79 -12.18
C MET A 12 6.67 2.15 -12.01
N ALA A 13 6.94 1.24 -12.80
CA ALA A 13 8.12 0.53 -12.61
C ALA A 13 9.29 1.35 -12.86
N GLU A 14 9.31 2.22 -13.82
CA GLU A 14 10.50 2.86 -14.03
C GLU A 14 10.65 4.06 -13.25
N ALA A 15 9.78 4.92 -13.26
CA ALA A 15 10.01 6.19 -12.64
C ALA A 15 9.20 6.38 -11.42
N GLY A 16 8.15 5.62 -11.27
CA GLY A 16 7.22 5.83 -10.20
C GLY A 16 7.82 5.83 -8.82
N PRO A 17 8.55 4.80 -8.42
CA PRO A 17 9.08 4.77 -7.07
C PRO A 17 10.04 5.91 -6.79
N ASP A 18 10.87 6.24 -7.76
CA ASP A 18 11.82 7.31 -7.56
C ASP A 18 11.14 8.65 -7.39
N LEU A 19 10.11 8.90 -8.18
CA LEU A 19 9.39 10.14 -8.03
C LEU A 19 8.71 10.23 -6.68
N ALA A 20 8.13 9.15 -6.24
CA ALA A 20 7.49 9.14 -4.95
C ALA A 20 8.47 9.43 -3.85
N MET A 21 9.66 8.84 -3.95
CA MET A 21 10.65 9.03 -2.91
C MET A 21 11.25 10.40 -2.91
N LYS A 22 11.08 11.15 -3.98
CA LYS A 22 11.55 12.52 -4.01
C LYS A 22 10.54 13.50 -3.47
N GLY A 23 9.48 13.01 -2.84
CA GLY A 23 8.52 13.89 -2.24
C GLY A 23 7.51 14.45 -3.20
N ASP A 24 7.20 13.71 -4.24
CA ASP A 24 6.21 14.13 -5.22
C ASP A 24 4.88 14.40 -4.52
N PRO A 25 4.36 15.65 -4.59
CA PRO A 25 3.09 15.95 -3.94
C PRO A 25 1.94 15.10 -4.45
N ALA A 26 1.98 14.70 -5.73
CA ALA A 26 0.94 13.85 -6.27
C ALA A 26 0.97 12.47 -5.61
N SER A 27 2.16 11.97 -5.29
CA SER A 27 2.29 10.71 -4.59
C SER A 27 1.74 10.78 -3.18
N ALA A 28 2.03 11.87 -2.47
CA ALA A 28 1.50 12.06 -1.13
C ALA A 28 -0.01 12.19 -1.17
N ALA A 29 -0.53 12.92 -2.16
CA ALA A 29 -1.97 13.05 -2.31
C ALA A 29 -2.61 11.70 -2.62
N SER A 30 -1.96 10.90 -3.44
CA SER A 30 -2.45 9.57 -3.76
C SER A 30 -2.50 8.68 -2.52
N LEU A 31 -1.47 8.79 -1.67
CA LEU A 31 -1.45 8.04 -0.43
C LEU A 31 -2.61 8.44 0.47
N LEU A 32 -2.86 9.74 0.59
CA LEU A 32 -3.97 10.23 1.39
C LEU A 32 -5.30 9.72 0.86
N MET A 33 -5.48 9.76 -0.46
CA MET A 33 -6.71 9.30 -1.07
C MET A 33 -6.90 7.80 -0.87
N SER A 34 -5.83 7.04 -0.99
CA SER A 34 -5.91 5.59 -0.76
C SER A 34 -6.26 5.27 0.69
N CYS A 35 -5.71 6.02 1.63
CA CYS A 35 -6.04 5.84 3.03
C CYS A 35 -7.52 6.16 3.30
N ALA A 36 -8.02 7.24 2.70
CA ALA A 36 -9.42 7.60 2.86
C ALA A 36 -10.33 6.55 2.26
N GLN A 37 -9.95 6.01 1.10
CA GLN A 37 -10.73 4.95 0.47
C GLN A 37 -10.75 3.70 1.34
N ALA A 38 -9.59 3.34 1.90
CA ALA A 38 -9.50 2.18 2.77
C ALA A 38 -10.40 2.35 3.99
N GLN A 39 -10.40 3.54 4.56
CA GLN A 39 -11.25 3.83 5.71
C GLN A 39 -12.72 3.63 5.37
N SER A 40 -13.14 4.13 4.23
CA SER A 40 -14.52 3.99 3.78
C SER A 40 -14.87 2.52 3.50
N ASP A 41 -13.96 1.83 2.81
CA ASP A 41 -14.19 0.43 2.46
C ASP A 41 -14.33 -0.45 3.71
N VAL A 42 -13.45 -0.25 4.67
CA VAL A 42 -13.46 -1.06 5.89
C VAL A 42 -14.72 -0.80 6.68
N ALA A 43 -15.19 0.45 6.71
CA ALA A 43 -16.42 0.77 7.41
C ALA A 43 -17.60 0.01 6.80
N VAL A 44 -17.68 -0.03 5.46
CA VAL A 44 -18.74 -0.75 4.77
C VAL A 44 -18.66 -2.25 5.07
N VAL A 45 -17.43 -2.80 5.03
CA VAL A 45 -17.23 -4.22 5.31
C VAL A 45 -17.63 -4.56 6.73
N MET A 46 -17.31 -3.68 7.68
CA MET A 46 -17.67 -3.91 9.08
C MET A 46 -19.18 -3.91 9.27
N ASP A 47 -19.88 -3.00 8.61
CA ASP A 47 -21.33 -2.96 8.71
C ASP A 47 -21.95 -4.23 8.13
N ALA A 48 -21.46 -4.67 6.99
CA ALA A 48 -21.97 -5.88 6.36
C ALA A 48 -21.69 -7.11 7.22
N ALA A 49 -20.50 -7.17 7.81
CA ALA A 49 -20.14 -8.29 8.66
C ALA A 49 -21.00 -8.34 9.92
N THR A 50 -21.27 -7.18 10.51
CA THR A 50 -22.12 -7.09 11.68
C THR A 50 -23.52 -7.61 11.35
N ALA A 51 -24.05 -7.17 10.22
CA ALA A 51 -25.39 -7.61 9.80
C ALA A 51 -25.45 -9.11 9.55
N ALA A 52 -24.35 -9.69 9.05
CA ALA A 52 -24.30 -11.12 8.76
C ALA A 52 -23.85 -11.95 9.94
N GLY A 53 -23.41 -11.33 11.02
CA GLY A 53 -22.92 -12.08 12.19
C GLY A 53 -21.60 -12.77 11.97
N VAL A 54 -20.75 -12.20 11.11
CA VAL A 54 -19.45 -12.79 10.82
C VAL A 54 -18.34 -11.81 11.19
N ARG A 55 -17.12 -12.33 11.27
CA ARG A 55 -15.97 -11.53 11.61
C ARG A 55 -15.30 -11.00 10.36
N VAL A 56 -14.76 -9.78 10.47
CA VAL A 56 -13.95 -9.22 9.42
C VAL A 56 -12.52 -9.71 9.59
N ARG A 57 -11.95 -10.22 8.51
CA ARG A 57 -10.58 -10.72 8.52
C ARG A 57 -9.66 -9.66 7.94
N THR A 58 -8.87 -9.05 8.79
CA THR A 58 -7.96 -7.97 8.37
C THR A 58 -6.57 -8.21 8.92
N LEU A 59 -5.61 -7.52 8.33
CA LEU A 59 -4.24 -7.51 8.79
C LEU A 59 -3.76 -6.07 8.81
N LEU A 60 -3.15 -5.67 9.90
CA LEU A 60 -2.49 -4.37 9.97
C LEU A 60 -1.08 -4.58 10.49
N ILE A 61 -0.10 -4.09 9.73
CA ILE A 61 1.28 -4.10 10.17
C ILE A 61 1.75 -2.65 10.22
N GLU A 62 2.19 -2.23 11.39
CA GLU A 62 2.60 -0.87 11.61
C GLU A 62 3.95 -0.88 12.30
N GLN A 63 4.95 -0.29 11.67
CA GLN A 63 6.31 -0.28 12.20
C GLN A 63 6.94 1.05 11.89
N GLU A 64 7.76 1.52 12.79
CA GLU A 64 8.57 2.70 12.51
C GLU A 64 10.00 2.22 12.26
N LEU A 65 10.60 2.72 11.20
CA LEU A 65 11.99 2.37 10.91
C LEU A 65 12.73 3.62 10.47
N ASN A 66 14.02 3.60 10.71
CA ASN A 66 14.86 4.75 10.45
C ASN A 66 15.87 4.41 9.36
N PHE A 67 15.91 5.22 8.32
CA PHE A 67 16.86 5.03 7.21
C PHE A 67 18.06 5.92 7.43
N GLU A 68 19.24 5.37 7.20
CA GLU A 68 20.46 6.15 7.37
C GLU A 68 20.71 7.09 6.20
N SER A 69 20.11 6.81 5.06
CA SER A 69 20.35 7.61 3.86
C SER A 69 19.18 7.47 2.91
N GLY A 70 19.13 8.39 1.94
CA GLY A 70 18.14 8.27 0.88
C GLY A 70 18.37 7.05 0.02
N GLU A 71 19.63 6.66 -0.13
CA GLU A 71 19.95 5.45 -0.88
C GLU A 71 19.40 4.20 -0.21
N GLN A 72 19.57 4.11 1.09
CA GLN A 72 19.06 2.98 1.85
C GLN A 72 17.54 2.92 1.77
N ARG A 73 16.90 4.08 1.88
CA ARG A 73 15.45 4.14 1.76
C ARG A 73 14.98 3.66 0.40
N ALA A 74 15.66 4.08 -0.66
CA ALA A 74 15.30 3.66 -2.00
C ALA A 74 15.46 2.16 -2.18
N GLU A 75 16.53 1.59 -1.64
CA GLU A 75 16.74 0.15 -1.70
C GLU A 75 15.62 -0.59 -0.98
N PHE A 76 15.25 -0.10 0.19
CA PHE A 76 14.18 -0.71 0.96
C PHE A 76 12.87 -0.70 0.19
N MET A 77 12.52 0.45 -0.39
CA MET A 77 11.27 0.58 -1.13
C MET A 77 11.23 -0.35 -2.33
N ASN A 78 12.33 -0.45 -3.04
CA ASN A 78 12.40 -1.34 -4.19
C ASN A 78 12.27 -2.80 -3.79
N GLU A 79 12.99 -3.17 -2.76
CA GLU A 79 12.97 -4.55 -2.29
C GLU A 79 11.59 -4.94 -1.77
N LEU A 80 10.98 -4.04 -1.02
CA LEU A 80 9.64 -4.29 -0.49
C LEU A 80 8.63 -4.45 -1.62
N GLY A 81 8.71 -3.57 -2.62
CA GLY A 81 7.81 -3.66 -3.76
C GLY A 81 7.96 -4.98 -4.50
N ASP A 82 9.20 -5.42 -4.70
CA ASP A 82 9.46 -6.68 -5.38
C ASP A 82 8.91 -7.86 -4.60
N LEU A 83 9.12 -7.86 -3.28
CA LEU A 83 8.62 -8.93 -2.43
C LEU A 83 7.11 -9.00 -2.45
N ILE A 84 6.44 -7.85 -2.36
CA ILE A 84 4.99 -7.82 -2.37
C ILE A 84 4.45 -8.27 -3.72
N SER A 85 5.06 -7.80 -4.81
CA SER A 85 4.63 -8.21 -6.14
C SER A 85 4.74 -9.72 -6.33
N GLN A 86 5.82 -10.30 -5.82
CA GLN A 86 6.01 -11.73 -5.92
C GLN A 86 4.95 -12.47 -5.10
N MET A 87 4.68 -12.01 -3.90
CA MET A 87 3.68 -12.66 -3.06
C MET A 87 2.29 -12.56 -3.66
N VAL A 88 1.96 -11.41 -4.21
CA VAL A 88 0.66 -11.25 -4.86
C VAL A 88 0.53 -12.21 -6.03
N SER A 89 1.60 -12.33 -6.82
CA SER A 89 1.59 -13.26 -7.95
C SER A 89 1.44 -14.70 -7.49
N ASP A 90 2.10 -15.05 -6.39
CA ASP A 90 2.08 -16.43 -5.90
C ASP A 90 0.73 -16.83 -5.31
N TYR A 91 0.06 -15.90 -4.67
CA TYR A 91 -1.14 -16.24 -3.91
C TYR A 91 -2.45 -15.82 -4.55
N SER A 92 -2.42 -14.88 -5.47
CA SER A 92 -3.66 -14.39 -6.06
C SER A 92 -4.26 -15.43 -7.00
N SER A 93 -5.57 -15.57 -6.96
CA SER A 93 -6.29 -16.51 -7.80
C SER A 93 -7.48 -15.80 -8.42
N PRO A 94 -7.75 -16.00 -9.70
CA PRO A 94 -8.88 -15.34 -10.33
C PRO A 94 -10.24 -15.80 -9.79
N THR A 95 -10.28 -16.94 -9.13
CA THR A 95 -11.53 -17.44 -8.55
C THR A 95 -11.62 -17.20 -7.05
N GLY A 96 -10.61 -16.58 -6.46
CA GLY A 96 -10.63 -16.29 -5.03
C GLY A 96 -11.46 -15.09 -4.70
N ARG A 97 -11.72 -14.89 -3.41
CA ARG A 97 -12.44 -13.71 -2.95
C ARG A 97 -11.52 -12.50 -2.99
N PRO A 98 -12.02 -11.36 -3.41
CA PRO A 98 -11.16 -10.19 -3.54
C PRO A 98 -10.83 -9.56 -2.18
N PHE A 99 -9.57 -9.31 -1.97
CA PHE A 99 -9.06 -8.54 -0.84
C PHE A 99 -8.19 -7.44 -1.41
N LYS A 100 -8.19 -6.30 -0.76
CA LYS A 100 -7.34 -5.20 -1.19
C LYS A 100 -6.17 -5.08 -0.25
N LEU A 101 -4.98 -5.02 -0.80
CA LEU A 101 -3.75 -4.84 -0.05
C LEU A 101 -3.27 -3.41 -0.29
N LEU A 102 -3.15 -2.65 0.79
CA LEU A 102 -2.66 -1.29 0.74
C LEU A 102 -1.37 -1.22 1.51
N VAL A 103 -0.32 -0.79 0.86
CA VAL A 103 0.99 -0.66 1.48
C VAL A 103 1.48 0.76 1.26
N GLY A 104 1.86 1.43 2.33
CA GLY A 104 2.37 2.77 2.24
C GLY A 104 3.50 2.98 3.22
N CYS A 105 4.38 3.90 2.90
CA CYS A 105 5.50 4.24 3.75
C CYS A 105 5.71 5.74 3.62
N TYR A 106 5.80 6.43 4.73
CA TYR A 106 5.86 7.88 4.70
C TYR A 106 6.71 8.39 5.86
N PRO A 107 7.29 9.57 5.71
CA PRO A 107 8.08 10.14 6.81
C PRO A 107 7.15 10.56 7.94
N THR A 108 7.59 10.34 9.16
CA THR A 108 6.79 10.77 10.31
C THR A 108 6.79 12.30 10.37
N PRO A 109 5.75 12.89 10.94
CA PRO A 109 5.71 14.34 11.04
C PRO A 109 6.85 14.85 11.92
N PRO A 110 7.37 16.04 11.63
CA PRO A 110 8.41 16.61 12.48
C PRO A 110 7.83 16.93 13.85
N GLU A 111 8.68 16.81 14.86
CA GLU A 111 8.23 17.12 16.21
C GLU A 111 8.06 18.61 16.38
N ALA A 112 7.08 19.00 17.15
CA ALA A 112 6.76 20.40 17.35
C ALA A 112 7.80 21.13 18.22
#